data_c154ac7345f3d21708f48c10c1edd3dd
#
_entry.id   c154ac7345f3d21708f48c10c1edd3dd
#
_cell.length_a   1.000
_cell.length_b   1.000
_cell.length_c   1.000
_cell.angle_alpha   90.00
_cell.angle_beta   90.00
_cell.angle_gamma   90.00
#
_symmetry.space_group_name_H-M   'P 1'
#
loop_
_entity.id
_entity.type
_entity.pdbx_description
1 polymer ?
#
loop_
_entity_poly.entity_id
_entity_poly.type
_entity_poly.pdbx_seq_one_letter_code
_entity_poly.pdbx_strand_id
1 'polypeptide(L)'
;TFIDYVRSMAHASSWQTYVSELVKTRYTNGMIDFTGRKHFFTDWAVTSPRNAQDVTQDISPYTITVNKRLNQKNKRQEYVKGLGIISRRISYIPASAIDKEVINKLKTGDYVGIYSTKRGLDVSHVGIIIKDHNNIWFRNASSLAKNRKVVDSPFIRYMATKPGIVVLREKTDQYP
;
A
#
# COMPACT_ATOMS: atom_id res chain seq x y z
N THR A 1 -8.34 -5.71 -3.39
CA THR A 1 -8.05 -4.42 -4.06
C THR A 1 -7.21 -4.62 -5.31
N PHE A 2 -6.96 -3.56 -6.07
CA PHE A 2 -6.15 -3.61 -7.31
C PHE A 2 -4.77 -4.25 -7.08
N ILE A 3 -4.03 -3.78 -6.07
CA ILE A 3 -2.68 -4.29 -5.78
C ILE A 3 -2.69 -5.76 -5.35
N ASP A 4 -3.74 -6.25 -4.68
CA ASP A 4 -3.86 -7.66 -4.31
C ASP A 4 -3.90 -8.55 -5.56
N TYR A 5 -4.69 -8.14 -6.56
CA TYR A 5 -4.81 -8.88 -7.82
C TYR A 5 -3.52 -8.88 -8.62
N VAL A 6 -2.87 -7.70 -8.73
CA VAL A 6 -1.60 -7.58 -9.48
C VAL A 6 -0.52 -8.46 -8.86
N ARG A 7 -0.34 -8.39 -7.51
CA ARG A 7 0.62 -9.24 -6.82
C ARG A 7 0.34 -10.72 -7.05
N SER A 8 -0.90 -11.13 -6.86
CA SER A 8 -1.27 -12.54 -6.98
C SER A 8 -1.08 -13.07 -8.40
N MET A 9 -1.34 -12.24 -9.43
CA MET A 9 -1.08 -12.60 -10.82
C MET A 9 0.42 -12.71 -11.11
N ALA A 10 1.25 -11.85 -10.53
CA ALA A 10 2.70 -11.88 -10.74
C ALA A 10 3.35 -13.18 -10.18
N HIS A 11 2.72 -13.81 -9.19
CA HIS A 11 3.19 -15.05 -8.55
C HIS A 11 2.49 -16.32 -9.05
N ALA A 12 1.58 -16.20 -10.00
CA ALA A 12 0.78 -17.32 -10.47
C ALA A 12 1.21 -17.79 -11.85
N SER A 13 1.27 -19.11 -12.03
CA SER A 13 1.47 -19.79 -13.32
C SER A 13 0.20 -20.45 -13.87
N SER A 14 -0.88 -20.49 -13.07
CA SER A 14 -2.16 -21.07 -13.44
C SER A 14 -3.29 -20.39 -12.69
N TRP A 15 -4.55 -20.68 -13.07
CA TRP A 15 -5.72 -20.20 -12.35
C TRP A 15 -5.75 -20.66 -10.89
N GLN A 16 -5.39 -21.92 -10.63
CA GLN A 16 -5.39 -22.50 -9.30
C GLN A 16 -4.34 -21.82 -8.40
N THR A 17 -3.12 -21.60 -8.92
CA THR A 17 -2.07 -20.90 -8.20
C THR A 17 -2.44 -19.44 -7.98
N TYR A 18 -3.08 -18.78 -8.94
CA TYR A 18 -3.59 -17.42 -8.77
C TYR A 18 -4.58 -17.30 -7.61
N VAL A 19 -5.57 -18.18 -7.52
CA VAL A 19 -6.55 -18.19 -6.43
C VAL A 19 -5.85 -18.41 -5.08
N SER A 20 -4.91 -19.34 -5.02
CA SER A 20 -4.12 -19.62 -3.81
C SER A 20 -3.30 -18.39 -3.38
N GLU A 21 -2.58 -17.77 -4.32
CA GLU A 21 -1.81 -16.55 -4.04
C GLU A 21 -2.70 -15.36 -3.64
N LEU A 22 -3.89 -15.25 -4.21
CA LEU A 22 -4.85 -14.22 -3.82
C LEU A 22 -5.33 -14.38 -2.38
N VAL A 23 -5.58 -15.63 -1.96
CA VAL A 23 -5.94 -15.94 -0.57
C VAL A 23 -4.80 -15.58 0.37
N LYS A 24 -3.57 -16.02 0.09
CA LYS A 24 -2.38 -15.69 0.88
C LYS A 24 -2.12 -14.17 0.97
N THR A 25 -2.29 -13.47 -0.14
CA THR A 25 -2.11 -12.01 -0.20
C THR A 25 -3.11 -11.27 0.68
N ARG A 26 -4.36 -11.72 0.70
CA ARG A 26 -5.48 -10.99 1.32
C ARG A 26 -5.74 -11.37 2.77
N TYR A 27 -5.48 -12.61 3.16
CA TYR A 27 -5.95 -13.15 4.44
C TYR A 27 -4.80 -13.62 5.32
N THR A 28 -4.93 -13.35 6.61
CA THR A 28 -4.03 -13.84 7.63
C THR A 28 -4.19 -15.36 7.74
N ASN A 29 -3.08 -16.08 7.72
CA ASN A 29 -3.05 -17.54 7.78
C ASN A 29 -3.94 -18.27 6.75
N GLY A 30 -4.28 -17.60 5.63
CA GLY A 30 -5.12 -18.18 4.58
C GLY A 30 -6.58 -18.42 4.97
N MET A 31 -7.03 -17.94 6.12
CA MET A 31 -8.43 -18.08 6.56
C MET A 31 -9.31 -17.02 5.90
N ILE A 32 -10.23 -17.47 5.05
CA ILE A 32 -11.15 -16.61 4.31
C ILE A 32 -12.31 -16.23 5.21
N ASP A 33 -12.10 -15.17 6.00
CA ASP A 33 -13.15 -14.52 6.75
C ASP A 33 -12.95 -12.99 6.73
N PHE A 34 -14.00 -12.24 7.11
CA PHE A 34 -13.97 -10.80 7.00
C PHE A 34 -12.95 -10.15 7.96
N THR A 35 -12.82 -10.67 9.16
CA THR A 35 -11.90 -10.13 10.19
C THR A 35 -10.46 -10.58 9.97
N GLY A 36 -10.25 -11.74 9.37
CA GLY A 36 -8.94 -12.29 8.96
C GLY A 36 -8.33 -11.58 7.76
N ARG A 37 -9.09 -10.73 7.06
CA ARG A 37 -8.57 -9.96 5.93
C ARG A 37 -7.58 -8.90 6.40
N LYS A 38 -6.50 -8.69 5.63
CA LYS A 38 -5.59 -7.55 5.78
C LYS A 38 -6.30 -6.28 5.32
N HIS A 39 -6.87 -5.54 6.27
CA HIS A 39 -7.71 -4.37 5.98
C HIS A 39 -6.92 -3.09 5.72
N PHE A 40 -5.71 -3.00 6.27
CA PHE A 40 -4.86 -1.84 6.17
C PHE A 40 -3.67 -2.11 5.24
N PHE A 41 -3.24 -1.08 4.54
CA PHE A 41 -2.09 -1.20 3.63
C PHE A 41 -0.84 -1.67 4.36
N THR A 42 -0.61 -1.14 5.57
CA THR A 42 0.54 -1.50 6.39
C THR A 42 0.49 -2.93 6.94
N ASP A 43 -0.67 -3.61 6.89
CA ASP A 43 -0.77 -5.04 7.23
C ASP A 43 0.11 -5.89 6.31
N TRP A 44 0.33 -5.43 5.07
CA TRP A 44 1.17 -6.13 4.11
C TRP A 44 2.62 -6.32 4.57
N ALA A 45 3.12 -5.38 5.38
CA ALA A 45 4.50 -5.43 5.88
C ALA A 45 4.64 -6.08 7.27
N VAL A 46 3.57 -6.13 8.07
CA VAL A 46 3.69 -6.59 9.47
C VAL A 46 2.89 -7.85 9.79
N THR A 47 1.84 -8.16 9.02
CA THR A 47 0.96 -9.32 9.27
C THR A 47 1.41 -10.52 8.44
N SER A 48 1.66 -11.65 9.11
CA SER A 48 2.06 -12.89 8.43
C SER A 48 0.89 -13.54 7.66
N PRO A 49 1.17 -14.14 6.49
CA PRO A 49 2.39 -14.00 5.71
C PRO A 49 2.57 -12.56 5.20
N ARG A 50 3.79 -12.03 5.29
CA ARG A 50 4.07 -10.67 4.82
C ARG A 50 4.15 -10.63 3.30
N ASN A 51 3.47 -9.68 2.70
CA ASN A 51 3.45 -9.49 1.25
C ASN A 51 4.62 -8.64 0.75
N ALA A 52 5.13 -7.76 1.61
CA ALA A 52 6.17 -6.80 1.27
C ALA A 52 6.92 -6.35 2.52
N GLN A 53 8.00 -5.62 2.34
CA GLN A 53 8.71 -4.89 3.40
C GLN A 53 8.42 -3.39 3.30
N ASP A 54 8.38 -2.70 4.43
CA ASP A 54 8.31 -1.24 4.46
C ASP A 54 9.70 -0.67 4.18
N VAL A 55 9.85 0.04 3.06
CA VAL A 55 11.10 0.69 2.63
C VAL A 55 11.02 2.21 2.71
N THR A 56 9.99 2.73 3.37
CA THR A 56 9.74 4.18 3.42
C THR A 56 10.95 4.96 3.96
N GLN A 57 11.55 4.46 5.04
CA GLN A 57 12.72 5.11 5.68
C GLN A 57 14.02 4.89 4.90
N ASP A 58 14.13 3.82 4.12
CA ASP A 58 15.29 3.56 3.25
C ASP A 58 15.31 4.49 2.03
N ILE A 59 14.10 4.90 1.59
CA ILE A 59 13.93 5.78 0.43
C ILE A 59 14.24 7.23 0.80
N SER A 60 13.81 7.70 1.97
CA SER A 60 14.03 9.09 2.40
C SER A 60 14.42 9.18 3.86
N PRO A 61 15.45 9.98 4.21
CA PRO A 61 15.75 10.32 5.59
C PRO A 61 14.72 11.31 6.19
N TYR A 62 13.97 12.01 5.35
CA TYR A 62 12.99 13.02 5.75
C TYR A 62 11.60 12.42 5.97
N THR A 63 11.53 11.35 6.77
CA THR A 63 10.25 10.72 7.10
C THR A 63 9.66 11.29 8.39
N ILE A 64 8.33 11.33 8.44
CA ILE A 64 7.58 11.62 9.66
C ILE A 64 6.99 10.31 10.17
N THR A 65 7.24 10.02 11.47
CA THR A 65 6.70 8.84 12.13
C THR A 65 5.56 9.23 13.06
N VAL A 66 4.44 8.53 12.95
CA VAL A 66 3.24 8.75 13.75
C VAL A 66 2.73 7.45 14.36
N ASN A 67 2.13 7.54 15.54
CA ASN A 67 1.41 6.43 16.15
C ASN A 67 -0.08 6.56 15.83
N LYS A 68 -0.65 5.54 15.18
CA LYS A 68 -2.07 5.50 14.84
C LYS A 68 -2.79 4.38 15.57
N ARG A 69 -4.04 4.61 15.87
CA ARG A 69 -4.99 3.60 16.34
C ARG A 69 -5.87 3.22 15.15
N LEU A 70 -5.38 2.30 14.33
CA LEU A 70 -6.09 1.84 13.13
C LEU A 70 -7.44 1.24 13.51
N ASN A 71 -8.39 1.32 12.60
CA ASN A 71 -9.79 0.94 12.76
C ASN A 71 -10.63 1.89 13.65
N GLN A 72 -10.02 2.81 14.42
CA GLN A 72 -10.75 3.71 15.28
C GLN A 72 -11.32 4.91 14.52
N LYS A 73 -12.59 4.87 14.12
CA LYS A 73 -13.27 5.96 13.43
C LYS A 73 -13.49 7.16 14.36
N ASN A 74 -13.99 6.89 15.57
CA ASN A 74 -14.15 7.86 16.66
C ASN A 74 -14.08 7.14 18.02
N LYS A 75 -14.46 7.81 19.12
CA LYS A 75 -14.40 7.21 20.48
C LYS A 75 -15.27 5.96 20.64
N ARG A 76 -16.34 5.80 19.84
CA ARG A 76 -17.37 4.74 19.99
C ARG A 76 -17.54 3.86 18.76
N GLN A 77 -16.86 4.17 17.65
CA GLN A 77 -17.08 3.48 16.37
C GLN A 77 -15.78 3.01 15.75
N GLU A 78 -15.85 1.85 15.11
CA GLU A 78 -14.83 1.25 14.27
C GLU A 78 -15.23 1.36 12.79
N TYR A 79 -14.25 1.36 11.89
CA TYR A 79 -14.51 1.24 10.44
C TYR A 79 -14.94 -0.19 10.08
N VAL A 80 -14.25 -1.19 10.67
CA VAL A 80 -14.49 -2.61 10.47
C VAL A 80 -14.91 -3.18 11.81
N LYS A 81 -16.23 -3.45 11.97
CA LYS A 81 -16.79 -3.98 13.21
C LYS A 81 -16.20 -5.35 13.55
N GLY A 82 -15.78 -5.51 14.79
CA GLY A 82 -15.23 -6.78 15.30
C GLY A 82 -13.75 -6.99 15.04
N LEU A 83 -13.08 -6.11 14.29
CA LEU A 83 -11.63 -6.20 14.07
C LEU A 83 -10.83 -5.71 15.29
N GLY A 84 -11.42 -4.84 16.13
CA GLY A 84 -10.71 -4.20 17.23
C GLY A 84 -9.81 -3.05 16.77
N ILE A 85 -9.18 -2.40 17.75
CA ILE A 85 -8.29 -1.26 17.50
C ILE A 85 -6.84 -1.75 17.44
N ILE A 86 -6.16 -1.46 16.35
CA ILE A 86 -4.79 -1.87 16.11
C ILE A 86 -3.86 -0.67 16.27
N SER A 87 -3.01 -0.68 17.31
CA SER A 87 -1.96 0.32 17.46
C SER A 87 -0.86 0.07 16.42
N ARG A 88 -0.55 1.09 15.60
CA ARG A 88 0.42 0.99 14.53
C ARG A 88 1.31 2.22 14.46
N ARG A 89 2.63 2.00 14.48
CA ARG A 89 3.62 3.03 14.16
C ARG A 89 3.79 3.06 12.65
N ILE A 90 3.63 4.24 12.04
CA ILE A 90 3.68 4.43 10.59
C ILE A 90 4.66 5.54 10.28
N SER A 91 5.64 5.26 9.41
CA SER A 91 6.51 6.27 8.82
C SER A 91 6.01 6.60 7.42
N TYR A 92 6.01 7.87 7.06
CA TYR A 92 5.65 8.32 5.71
C TYR A 92 6.59 9.42 5.24
N ILE A 93 6.81 9.51 3.94
CA ILE A 93 7.53 10.62 3.30
C ILE A 93 6.51 11.72 3.02
N PRO A 94 6.65 12.93 3.61
CA PRO A 94 5.80 14.07 3.28
C PRO A 94 5.87 14.40 1.79
N ALA A 95 4.78 14.87 1.20
CA ALA A 95 4.77 15.23 -0.22
C ALA A 95 5.83 16.31 -0.56
N SER A 96 6.08 17.23 0.36
CA SER A 96 7.12 18.26 0.22
C SER A 96 8.56 17.73 0.24
N ALA A 97 8.76 16.49 0.72
CA ALA A 97 10.06 15.84 0.75
C ALA A 97 10.27 14.85 -0.42
N ILE A 98 9.33 14.79 -1.35
CA ILE A 98 9.45 13.96 -2.56
C ILE A 98 10.29 14.73 -3.59
N ASP A 99 11.59 14.60 -3.50
CA ASP A 99 12.58 15.19 -4.37
C ASP A 99 13.12 14.21 -5.44
N LYS A 100 14.16 14.62 -6.16
CA LYS A 100 14.81 13.79 -7.18
C LYS A 100 15.44 12.52 -6.58
N GLU A 101 15.97 12.58 -5.36
CA GLU A 101 16.58 11.42 -4.72
C GLU A 101 15.51 10.38 -4.35
N VAL A 102 14.40 10.82 -3.78
CA VAL A 102 13.23 9.96 -3.52
C VAL A 102 12.77 9.30 -4.82
N ILE A 103 12.59 10.11 -5.89
CA ILE A 103 12.19 9.59 -7.20
C ILE A 103 13.16 8.55 -7.73
N ASN A 104 14.48 8.78 -7.59
CA ASN A 104 15.50 7.86 -8.06
C ASN A 104 15.47 6.52 -7.30
N LYS A 105 15.21 6.54 -5.99
CA LYS A 105 15.15 5.35 -5.14
C LYS A 105 13.84 4.55 -5.28
N LEU A 106 12.76 5.18 -5.75
CA LEU A 106 11.53 4.47 -6.10
C LEU A 106 11.79 3.56 -7.29
N LYS A 107 11.18 2.37 -7.29
CA LYS A 107 11.32 1.33 -8.33
C LYS A 107 9.96 1.00 -8.93
N THR A 108 9.94 0.61 -10.21
CA THR A 108 8.75 -0.03 -10.79
C THR A 108 8.39 -1.26 -9.97
N GLY A 109 7.11 -1.40 -9.61
CA GLY A 109 6.62 -2.45 -8.74
C GLY A 109 6.48 -2.06 -7.27
N ASP A 110 7.05 -0.92 -6.83
CA ASP A 110 6.81 -0.43 -5.48
C ASP A 110 5.32 -0.16 -5.27
N TYR A 111 4.76 -0.71 -4.20
CA TYR A 111 3.40 -0.40 -3.75
C TYR A 111 3.43 0.90 -2.96
N VAL A 112 2.62 1.85 -3.37
CA VAL A 112 2.55 3.16 -2.69
C VAL A 112 1.17 3.38 -2.11
N GLY A 113 1.14 3.63 -0.81
CA GLY A 113 -0.03 4.09 -0.08
C GLY A 113 0.01 5.60 0.13
N ILE A 114 -1.05 6.30 -0.23
CA ILE A 114 -1.19 7.72 0.06
C ILE A 114 -1.53 7.89 1.53
N TYR A 115 -0.60 8.43 2.32
CA TYR A 115 -0.78 8.61 3.75
C TYR A 115 -2.11 9.31 4.06
N SER A 116 -2.83 8.81 5.05
CA SER A 116 -4.09 9.40 5.49
C SER A 116 -3.92 10.18 6.79
N THR A 117 -4.32 11.44 6.80
CA THR A 117 -4.43 12.24 8.04
C THR A 117 -5.65 11.85 8.87
N LYS A 118 -6.60 11.11 8.30
CA LYS A 118 -7.81 10.67 9.01
C LYS A 118 -7.46 9.70 10.14
N ARG A 119 -8.16 9.87 11.25
CA ARG A 119 -8.07 8.95 12.38
C ARG A 119 -8.44 7.53 11.95
N GLY A 120 -7.71 6.53 12.44
CA GLY A 120 -8.01 5.12 12.21
C GLY A 120 -7.67 4.56 10.84
N LEU A 121 -7.12 5.37 9.94
CA LEU A 121 -6.66 4.93 8.62
C LEU A 121 -5.16 5.19 8.47
N ASP A 122 -4.44 4.24 7.89
CA ASP A 122 -3.04 4.39 7.50
C ASP A 122 -2.91 5.14 6.18
N VAL A 123 -3.63 4.70 5.15
CA VAL A 123 -3.63 5.31 3.83
C VAL A 123 -5.05 5.57 3.33
N SER A 124 -5.19 6.49 2.41
CA SER A 124 -6.47 6.84 1.78
C SER A 124 -6.65 6.22 0.39
N HIS A 125 -5.55 5.84 -0.25
CA HIS A 125 -5.53 5.24 -1.57
C HIS A 125 -4.24 4.46 -1.77
N VAL A 126 -4.25 3.50 -2.71
CA VAL A 126 -3.08 2.67 -3.01
C VAL A 126 -2.89 2.51 -4.52
N GLY A 127 -1.65 2.31 -4.92
CA GLY A 127 -1.28 2.03 -6.30
C GLY A 127 0.13 1.48 -6.40
N ILE A 128 0.65 1.44 -7.61
CA ILE A 128 1.94 0.87 -7.96
C ILE A 128 2.74 1.92 -8.72
N ILE A 129 4.03 2.05 -8.41
CA ILE A 129 4.94 2.88 -9.18
C ILE A 129 5.30 2.17 -10.49
N ILE A 130 5.20 2.92 -11.56
CA ILE A 130 5.72 2.54 -12.88
C ILE A 130 6.71 3.63 -13.31
N LYS A 131 7.93 3.22 -13.63
CA LYS A 131 8.94 4.10 -14.21
C LYS A 131 9.23 3.63 -15.63
N ASP A 132 9.17 4.56 -16.56
CA ASP A 132 9.64 4.38 -17.91
C ASP A 132 10.62 5.51 -18.25
N HIS A 133 11.73 5.21 -18.91
CA HIS A 133 12.77 6.16 -19.33
C HIS A 133 12.87 7.43 -18.47
N ASN A 134 12.05 8.45 -18.71
CA ASN A 134 12.09 9.75 -18.05
C ASN A 134 10.85 10.08 -17.21
N ASN A 135 9.87 9.16 -17.11
CA ASN A 135 8.61 9.40 -16.44
C ASN A 135 8.42 8.48 -15.25
N ILE A 136 7.67 8.97 -14.27
CA ILE A 136 7.19 8.20 -13.13
C ILE A 136 5.68 8.33 -13.00
N TRP A 137 5.01 7.19 -12.96
CA TRP A 137 3.57 7.07 -12.92
C TRP A 137 3.10 6.40 -11.66
N PHE A 138 1.95 6.82 -11.18
CA PHE A 138 1.19 6.14 -10.14
C PHE A 138 0.03 5.40 -10.78
N ARG A 139 0.21 4.09 -11.00
CA ARG A 139 -0.83 3.19 -11.53
C ARG A 139 -1.79 2.83 -10.43
N ASN A 140 -3.05 3.20 -10.57
CA ASN A 140 -4.04 3.03 -9.52
C ASN A 140 -5.45 2.77 -10.07
N ALA A 141 -6.28 2.06 -9.29
CA ALA A 141 -7.69 1.87 -9.62
C ALA A 141 -8.47 3.12 -9.18
N SER A 142 -8.72 4.02 -10.12
CA SER A 142 -9.39 5.28 -9.86
C SER A 142 -10.90 5.10 -9.69
N SER A 143 -11.43 5.55 -8.54
CA SER A 143 -12.87 5.59 -8.26
C SER A 143 -13.55 6.86 -8.77
N LEU A 144 -12.80 7.83 -9.32
CA LEU A 144 -13.36 9.05 -9.89
C LEU A 144 -14.37 8.72 -11.00
N ALA A 145 -15.54 9.38 -10.99
CA ALA A 145 -16.62 9.12 -11.94
C ALA A 145 -16.17 9.14 -13.41
N LYS A 146 -15.25 10.06 -13.74
CA LYS A 146 -14.67 10.18 -15.08
C LYS A 146 -13.76 9.01 -15.49
N ASN A 147 -13.23 8.24 -14.54
CA ASN A 147 -12.29 7.16 -14.81
C ASN A 147 -12.91 5.78 -14.62
N ARG A 148 -13.26 5.40 -13.39
CA ARG A 148 -13.77 4.08 -12.97
C ARG A 148 -12.98 2.91 -13.57
N LYS A 149 -11.68 3.06 -13.69
CA LYS A 149 -10.76 2.07 -14.27
C LYS A 149 -9.35 2.24 -13.69
N VAL A 150 -8.46 1.34 -14.03
CA VAL A 150 -7.02 1.50 -13.76
C VAL A 150 -6.48 2.59 -14.67
N VAL A 151 -5.74 3.53 -14.08
CA VAL A 151 -5.14 4.67 -14.77
C VAL A 151 -3.71 4.89 -14.32
N ASP A 152 -2.89 5.44 -15.22
CA ASP A 152 -1.56 5.95 -14.92
C ASP A 152 -1.66 7.46 -14.69
N SER A 153 -1.46 7.88 -13.45
CA SER A 153 -1.42 9.29 -13.08
C SER A 153 0.02 9.75 -13.00
N PRO A 154 0.41 10.91 -13.60
CA PRO A 154 1.76 11.46 -13.42
C PRO A 154 2.04 11.63 -11.92
N PHE A 155 3.03 10.92 -11.40
CA PHE A 155 3.21 10.75 -9.94
C PHE A 155 3.41 12.08 -9.23
N ILE A 156 4.31 12.92 -9.72
CA ILE A 156 4.61 14.22 -9.10
C ILE A 156 3.36 15.11 -9.05
N ARG A 157 2.63 15.20 -10.15
CA ARG A 157 1.40 15.99 -10.22
C ARG A 157 0.32 15.42 -9.29
N TYR A 158 0.23 14.10 -9.21
CA TYR A 158 -0.72 13.44 -8.31
C TYR A 158 -0.40 13.74 -6.85
N MET A 159 0.89 13.76 -6.48
CA MET A 159 1.34 14.00 -5.11
C MET A 159 1.23 15.46 -4.66
N ALA A 160 1.17 16.44 -5.58
CA ALA A 160 1.14 17.87 -5.24
C ALA A 160 0.05 18.29 -4.23
N THR A 161 -1.02 17.51 -4.14
CA THR A 161 -2.17 17.77 -3.23
C THR A 161 -2.31 16.71 -2.13
N LYS A 162 -1.33 15.83 -1.96
CA LYS A 162 -1.41 14.71 -1.00
C LYS A 162 -0.53 14.96 0.22
N PRO A 163 -0.86 14.36 1.37
CA PRO A 163 -0.05 14.54 2.59
C PRO A 163 1.34 13.90 2.50
N GLY A 164 1.46 12.78 1.79
CA GLY A 164 2.69 12.02 1.67
C GLY A 164 2.43 10.56 1.29
N ILE A 165 3.49 9.76 1.33
CA ILE A 165 3.45 8.35 0.90
C ILE A 165 4.08 7.41 1.92
N VAL A 166 3.53 6.19 1.97
CA VAL A 166 4.14 5.00 2.57
C VAL A 166 4.53 4.09 1.41
N VAL A 167 5.74 3.56 1.41
CA VAL A 167 6.26 2.73 0.32
C VAL A 167 6.55 1.33 0.82
N LEU A 168 5.90 0.36 0.21
CA LEU A 168 6.16 -1.05 0.44
C LEU A 168 6.78 -1.66 -0.82
N ARG A 169 7.80 -2.48 -0.64
CA ARG A 169 8.50 -3.19 -1.72
C ARG A 169 8.41 -4.67 -1.49
N GLU A 170 8.07 -5.41 -2.52
CA GLU A 170 8.09 -6.86 -2.45
C GLU A 170 9.52 -7.35 -2.19
N LYS A 171 9.65 -8.33 -1.30
CA LYS A 171 10.93 -9.03 -1.17
C LYS A 171 11.11 -9.84 -2.44
N THR A 172 12.17 -9.57 -3.17
CA THR A 172 12.71 -10.54 -4.10
C THR A 172 13.29 -11.67 -3.24
N ASP A 173 12.50 -12.69 -2.95
CA ASP A 173 13.06 -13.93 -2.49
C ASP A 173 14.00 -14.38 -3.61
N GLN A 174 15.29 -14.43 -3.30
CA GLN A 174 16.22 -15.17 -4.12
C GLN A 174 15.70 -16.60 -4.06
N TYR A 175 15.02 -17.02 -5.13
CA TYR A 175 14.82 -18.44 -5.35
C TYR A 175 16.21 -19.06 -5.45
N PRO A 176 16.48 -20.10 -4.66
CA PRO A 176 17.73 -20.86 -4.78
C PRO A 176 17.86 -21.50 -6.15
#